data_82d90cab74174a47e9c687466ba7a9e5
#
_entry.id   82d90cab74174a47e9c687466ba7a9e5
#
_cell.length_a   1.000
_cell.length_b   1.000
_cell.length_c   1.000
_cell.angle_alpha   90.00
_cell.angle_beta   90.00
_cell.angle_gamma   90.00
#
_symmetry.space_group_name_H-M   'P 1'
#
loop_
_entity.id
_entity.type
_entity.pdbx_description
1 polymer ?
#
loop_
_entity_poly.entity_id
_entity_poly.type
_entity_poly.pdbx_seq_one_letter_code
_entity_poly.pdbx_strand_id
1 'polypeptide(L)'
;MNLHRPNANEVLQTKNRSRNVAPQSGICSRCLDGCKGNCDMFQATFRGRELLYPQPFGKVTAGADKDYPVDYSHLNIMGYALGAKGIAPDPDIATFPAVDTETSFGFSQKIKMKVPIFTGALGSTDIARINWNHFAVGAAISGISLVCGENVCGIDPELELDRQGMVTKSPEMDRRVKTYRRYHEGYGDILVQINVEDTRNGVAEYVIEKLGAETIELKWGQGAKCIGGEIKVNSLERAIELKNRGYIVTPDPENPAFQAAFKAGPLKQFERHSRLGFIDQENFMKEVERLRSLGAKRITLKTGAYPMRELAMAIRWSGDANLDLLTIDGAPGGTGMSPWRMMTEWGIPSIYLHSMAYELCDRLARKGKRVPDLAFAGGFSSEDHVFKALAMGAPYCKAVCIGRALMIPGMVGKNTEKWLRGEDGGLPPSISKFGFSKEEIFMNYEILKEKYGSEADSFPLGAIGIYNVVDKIKVGLQQIMAGSRNWKVEYINRDDIFSLTEECAKITGTKYVMDAYREEALEIIDS
;
A
#
# COMPACT_ATOMS: atom_id res chain seq x y z
N MET A 1 26.37 9.51 -8.57
CA MET A 1 26.81 8.59 -7.50
C MET A 1 26.26 7.23 -7.86
N ASN A 2 27.10 6.34 -8.40
CA ASN A 2 26.71 4.93 -8.59
C ASN A 2 26.59 4.32 -7.20
N LEU A 3 25.37 4.23 -6.71
CA LEU A 3 25.08 3.49 -5.50
C LEU A 3 25.16 2.00 -5.86
N HIS A 4 26.38 1.47 -5.87
CA HIS A 4 26.58 0.03 -5.82
C HIS A 4 25.93 -0.47 -4.52
N ARG A 5 24.73 -0.97 -4.65
CA ARG A 5 24.01 -1.60 -3.54
C ARG A 5 24.07 -3.10 -3.79
N PRO A 6 24.73 -3.87 -2.92
CA PRO A 6 24.60 -5.31 -3.00
C PRO A 6 23.12 -5.65 -2.86
N ASN A 7 22.54 -6.18 -3.92
CA ASN A 7 21.21 -6.75 -3.90
C ASN A 7 21.33 -8.28 -3.90
N ALA A 8 20.23 -8.98 -3.78
CA ALA A 8 20.25 -10.42 -3.77
C ALA A 8 20.83 -11.02 -5.07
N ASN A 9 20.78 -10.31 -6.20
CA ASN A 9 21.40 -10.74 -7.45
C ASN A 9 22.91 -10.75 -7.37
N GLU A 10 23.50 -9.69 -6.84
CA GLU A 10 24.95 -9.58 -6.71
C GLU A 10 25.50 -10.59 -5.70
N VAL A 11 24.80 -10.75 -4.58
CA VAL A 11 25.18 -11.68 -3.51
C VAL A 11 24.99 -13.15 -3.91
N LEU A 12 23.93 -13.44 -4.69
CA LEU A 12 23.47 -14.81 -4.98
C LEU A 12 23.65 -15.20 -6.43
N GLN A 13 24.19 -14.31 -7.28
CA GLN A 13 24.32 -14.49 -8.72
C GLN A 13 23.01 -14.92 -9.41
N THR A 14 21.89 -14.45 -8.90
CA THR A 14 20.56 -14.74 -9.44
C THR A 14 20.29 -13.85 -10.65
N LYS A 15 20.06 -14.40 -11.83
CA LYS A 15 19.99 -13.64 -13.09
C LYS A 15 18.65 -12.92 -13.35
N ASN A 16 17.61 -13.17 -12.57
CA ASN A 16 16.25 -12.70 -12.87
C ASN A 16 15.82 -11.51 -12.00
N ARG A 17 16.69 -10.49 -11.88
CA ARG A 17 16.39 -9.33 -11.05
C ARG A 17 16.88 -8.04 -11.69
N SER A 18 16.14 -6.97 -11.49
CA SER A 18 16.51 -5.66 -11.99
C SER A 18 17.68 -5.06 -11.20
N ARG A 19 18.47 -4.26 -11.88
CA ARG A 19 19.62 -3.55 -11.33
C ARG A 19 19.18 -2.40 -10.44
N ASN A 20 19.04 -2.62 -9.11
CA ASN A 20 18.76 -1.59 -8.11
C ASN A 20 17.36 -0.95 -8.16
N VAL A 21 16.46 -1.45 -8.97
CA VAL A 21 15.06 -1.01 -9.00
C VAL A 21 14.13 -2.21 -8.80
N ALA A 22 12.96 -1.98 -8.23
CA ALA A 22 11.92 -2.98 -8.19
C ALA A 22 11.27 -3.03 -9.58
N PRO A 23 11.23 -4.19 -10.26
CA PRO A 23 10.86 -4.28 -11.67
C PRO A 23 9.53 -3.61 -12.00
N GLN A 24 8.47 -3.96 -11.30
CA GLN A 24 7.13 -3.45 -11.58
C GLN A 24 6.98 -1.97 -11.20
N SER A 25 7.47 -1.56 -10.04
CA SER A 25 7.28 -0.20 -9.55
C SER A 25 8.24 0.82 -10.16
N GLY A 26 9.34 0.40 -10.75
CA GLY A 26 10.39 1.29 -11.25
C GLY A 26 11.09 2.12 -10.16
N ILE A 27 10.74 1.95 -8.88
CA ILE A 27 11.38 2.64 -7.77
C ILE A 27 12.52 1.81 -7.19
N CYS A 28 13.52 2.46 -6.60
CA CYS A 28 14.67 1.74 -6.04
C CYS A 28 14.23 0.76 -4.94
N SER A 29 14.95 -0.36 -4.82
CA SER A 29 14.66 -1.42 -3.86
C SER A 29 14.87 -1.02 -2.39
N ARG A 30 15.55 0.10 -2.13
CA ARG A 30 15.76 0.67 -0.79
C ARG A 30 15.23 2.10 -0.72
N CYS A 31 14.24 2.32 0.17
CA CYS A 31 13.81 3.65 0.59
C CYS A 31 14.41 3.91 1.97
N LEU A 32 15.25 4.91 2.07
CA LEU A 32 15.89 5.33 3.31
C LEU A 32 15.32 6.69 3.70
N ASP A 33 15.10 6.90 4.98
CA ASP A 33 14.88 8.25 5.49
C ASP A 33 16.12 9.11 5.20
N GLY A 34 15.95 10.35 4.77
CA GLY A 34 17.04 11.21 4.30
C GLY A 34 17.46 10.97 2.84
N CYS A 35 16.72 10.21 2.05
CA CYS A 35 16.97 10.07 0.61
C CYS A 35 16.93 11.44 -0.08
N LYS A 36 17.96 11.75 -0.91
CA LYS A 36 18.09 13.02 -1.65
C LYS A 36 17.66 12.93 -3.12
N GLY A 37 16.93 11.89 -3.48
CA GLY A 37 16.19 11.80 -4.73
C GLY A 37 16.84 11.05 -5.88
N ASN A 38 16.17 9.99 -6.39
CA ASN A 38 16.52 9.31 -7.64
C ASN A 38 15.30 8.61 -8.28
N CYS A 39 14.08 8.81 -7.80
CA CYS A 39 12.90 8.16 -8.38
C CYS A 39 11.76 9.15 -8.62
N ASP A 40 10.80 8.77 -9.45
CA ASP A 40 9.64 9.61 -9.78
C ASP A 40 8.82 9.98 -8.55
N MET A 41 8.69 9.09 -7.56
CA MET A 41 7.98 9.38 -6.33
C MET A 41 8.62 10.51 -5.52
N PHE A 42 9.96 10.61 -5.52
CA PHE A 42 10.66 11.75 -4.93
C PHE A 42 10.28 13.06 -5.62
N GLN A 43 10.29 13.08 -6.95
CA GLN A 43 9.92 14.26 -7.73
C GLN A 43 8.43 14.61 -7.57
N ALA A 44 7.54 13.61 -7.61
CA ALA A 44 6.11 13.79 -7.45
C ALA A 44 5.72 14.35 -6.07
N THR A 45 6.56 14.15 -5.04
CA THR A 45 6.39 14.78 -3.72
C THR A 45 6.24 16.30 -3.82
N PHE A 46 6.96 16.93 -4.73
CA PHE A 46 6.99 18.38 -4.90
C PHE A 46 6.05 18.86 -6.00
N ARG A 47 6.09 18.19 -7.15
CA ARG A 47 5.48 18.65 -8.39
C ARG A 47 4.17 17.95 -8.75
N GLY A 48 3.78 16.88 -8.05
CA GLY A 48 2.51 16.20 -8.27
C GLY A 48 2.24 15.88 -9.74
N ARG A 49 1.11 16.31 -10.26
CA ARG A 49 0.64 16.08 -11.63
C ARG A 49 1.55 16.60 -12.73
N GLU A 50 2.48 17.50 -12.48
CA GLU A 50 3.44 17.93 -13.48
C GLU A 50 4.33 16.78 -13.98
N LEU A 51 4.46 15.71 -13.19
CA LEU A 51 5.25 14.53 -13.57
C LEU A 51 4.46 13.49 -14.38
N LEU A 52 3.25 13.78 -14.81
CA LEU A 52 2.52 12.93 -15.75
C LEU A 52 3.17 12.90 -17.14
N TYR A 53 4.00 13.87 -17.43
CA TYR A 53 4.73 13.95 -18.70
C TYR A 53 6.24 13.89 -18.46
N PRO A 54 6.99 13.21 -19.36
CA PRO A 54 8.44 13.16 -19.29
C PRO A 54 9.05 14.58 -19.36
N GLN A 55 10.07 14.81 -18.56
CA GLN A 55 10.80 16.08 -18.56
C GLN A 55 12.18 15.91 -19.20
N PRO A 56 12.60 16.79 -20.11
CA PRO A 56 11.85 17.92 -20.68
C PRO A 56 10.70 17.47 -21.58
N PHE A 57 9.55 18.07 -21.42
CA PHE A 57 8.33 17.70 -22.16
C PHE A 57 8.57 17.58 -23.67
N GLY A 58 8.11 16.48 -24.27
CA GLY A 58 8.26 16.19 -25.70
C GLY A 58 9.65 15.75 -26.15
N LYS A 59 10.65 15.63 -25.25
CA LYS A 59 12.03 15.25 -25.60
C LYS A 59 12.54 13.99 -24.91
N VAL A 60 11.79 13.43 -23.97
CA VAL A 60 12.17 12.26 -23.19
C VAL A 60 11.07 11.21 -23.25
N THR A 61 11.46 9.95 -23.47
CA THR A 61 10.61 8.77 -23.31
C THR A 61 11.14 7.94 -22.16
N ALA A 62 10.25 7.50 -21.26
CA ALA A 62 10.61 6.57 -20.20
C ALA A 62 10.30 5.13 -20.63
N GLY A 63 11.21 4.19 -20.38
CA GLY A 63 11.03 2.76 -20.55
C GLY A 63 10.77 2.05 -19.23
N ALA A 64 10.19 0.88 -19.29
CA ALA A 64 10.04 0.01 -18.11
C ALA A 64 11.16 -1.03 -18.08
N ASP A 65 11.74 -1.26 -16.88
CA ASP A 65 12.75 -2.29 -16.63
C ASP A 65 12.10 -3.43 -15.81
N LYS A 66 12.23 -4.67 -16.27
CA LYS A 66 11.42 -5.80 -15.80
C LYS A 66 12.21 -7.09 -15.72
N ASP A 67 12.03 -7.84 -14.61
CA ASP A 67 12.70 -9.09 -14.34
C ASP A 67 11.79 -10.33 -14.18
N TYR A 68 10.48 -10.16 -13.98
CA TYR A 68 9.57 -11.31 -13.98
C TYR A 68 9.29 -11.76 -15.41
N PRO A 69 9.13 -13.08 -15.65
CA PRO A 69 8.74 -13.58 -16.98
C PRO A 69 7.49 -12.89 -17.52
N VAL A 70 6.52 -12.66 -16.65
CA VAL A 70 5.33 -11.85 -16.92
C VAL A 70 5.02 -11.00 -15.69
N ASP A 71 4.75 -9.72 -15.90
CA ASP A 71 4.24 -8.79 -14.89
C ASP A 71 3.21 -7.82 -15.50
N TYR A 72 2.71 -6.87 -14.71
CA TYR A 72 1.69 -5.90 -15.15
C TYR A 72 2.09 -5.04 -16.35
N SER A 73 3.34 -4.99 -16.70
CA SER A 73 3.81 -4.24 -17.85
C SER A 73 3.68 -5.02 -19.16
N HIS A 74 3.42 -6.33 -19.10
CA HIS A 74 3.01 -7.13 -20.24
C HIS A 74 1.53 -6.92 -20.61
N LEU A 75 0.81 -6.15 -19.80
CA LEU A 75 -0.51 -5.63 -20.11
C LEU A 75 -0.39 -4.19 -20.65
N ASN A 76 -1.16 -3.88 -21.67
CA ASN A 76 -1.38 -2.51 -22.10
C ASN A 76 -2.84 -2.11 -21.91
N ILE A 77 -3.10 -0.81 -21.97
CA ILE A 77 -4.41 -0.22 -21.80
C ILE A 77 -5.03 -0.02 -23.16
N MET A 78 -6.30 -0.44 -23.31
CA MET A 78 -7.04 -0.27 -24.54
C MET A 78 -7.58 1.17 -24.63
N GLY A 79 -7.22 1.84 -25.71
CA GLY A 79 -7.83 3.12 -26.07
C GLY A 79 -8.98 2.91 -27.04
N TYR A 80 -10.07 3.64 -26.84
CA TYR A 80 -11.26 3.57 -27.72
C TYR A 80 -11.53 4.92 -28.36
N ALA A 81 -11.93 4.88 -29.65
CA ALA A 81 -12.43 6.06 -30.35
C ALA A 81 -13.93 6.29 -30.11
N LEU A 82 -14.64 5.21 -29.79
CA LEU A 82 -16.11 5.18 -29.66
C LEU A 82 -16.53 4.99 -28.21
N GLY A 83 -17.72 5.49 -27.90
CA GLY A 83 -18.38 5.30 -26.60
C GLY A 83 -18.06 6.40 -25.57
N ALA A 84 -18.88 6.44 -24.53
CA ALA A 84 -18.72 7.31 -23.36
C ALA A 84 -19.51 6.68 -22.20
N LYS A 85 -18.85 5.85 -21.39
CA LYS A 85 -19.50 5.19 -20.25
C LYS A 85 -19.49 6.12 -19.04
N GLY A 86 -20.68 6.44 -18.50
CA GLY A 86 -20.82 7.26 -17.31
C GLY A 86 -20.90 8.77 -17.53
N ILE A 87 -20.95 9.21 -18.81
CA ILE A 87 -21.16 10.61 -19.20
C ILE A 87 -21.91 10.65 -20.55
N ALA A 88 -22.55 11.76 -20.85
CA ALA A 88 -23.12 11.96 -22.19
C ALA A 88 -22.00 12.09 -23.25
N PRO A 89 -22.18 11.53 -24.45
CA PRO A 89 -21.19 11.59 -25.52
C PRO A 89 -21.18 12.97 -26.20
N ASP A 90 -20.95 14.01 -25.42
CA ASP A 90 -20.88 15.40 -25.84
C ASP A 90 -19.44 15.91 -25.66
N PRO A 91 -18.77 16.36 -26.74
CA PRO A 91 -17.38 16.83 -26.66
C PRO A 91 -17.15 17.97 -25.66
N ASP A 92 -18.15 18.79 -25.41
CA ASP A 92 -18.01 19.93 -24.49
C ASP A 92 -17.96 19.52 -23.02
N ILE A 93 -18.47 18.34 -22.67
CA ILE A 93 -18.50 17.82 -21.30
C ILE A 93 -17.68 16.54 -21.12
N ALA A 94 -17.49 15.74 -22.15
CA ALA A 94 -16.75 14.47 -22.09
C ALA A 94 -15.22 14.72 -22.12
N THR A 95 -14.74 15.45 -21.13
CA THR A 95 -13.32 15.79 -20.95
C THR A 95 -12.69 14.92 -19.87
N PHE A 96 -11.36 14.79 -19.86
CA PHE A 96 -10.72 13.98 -18.81
C PHE A 96 -10.87 14.57 -17.39
N PRO A 97 -10.92 15.90 -17.19
CA PRO A 97 -11.19 16.45 -15.85
C PRO A 97 -12.58 16.09 -15.28
N ALA A 98 -13.55 15.75 -16.17
CA ALA A 98 -14.89 15.33 -15.76
C ALA A 98 -14.95 13.87 -15.28
N VAL A 99 -13.86 13.12 -15.39
CA VAL A 99 -13.80 11.72 -14.92
C VAL A 99 -13.88 11.68 -13.40
N ASP A 100 -14.84 10.91 -12.90
CA ASP A 100 -15.02 10.62 -11.49
C ASP A 100 -14.14 9.43 -11.08
N THR A 101 -13.17 9.70 -10.21
CA THR A 101 -12.24 8.70 -9.68
C THR A 101 -12.67 8.12 -8.32
N GLU A 102 -13.84 8.51 -7.82
CA GLU A 102 -14.32 7.98 -6.54
C GLU A 102 -14.57 6.48 -6.62
N THR A 103 -14.28 5.81 -5.54
CA THR A 103 -14.58 4.40 -5.34
C THR A 103 -15.16 4.17 -3.95
N SER A 104 -15.78 3.03 -3.77
CA SER A 104 -16.20 2.59 -2.44
C SER A 104 -16.08 1.09 -2.30
N PHE A 105 -15.79 0.64 -1.08
CA PHE A 105 -15.79 -0.77 -0.72
C PHE A 105 -16.48 -0.99 0.63
N GLY A 106 -16.93 -2.19 0.87
CA GLY A 106 -17.55 -2.62 2.10
C GLY A 106 -18.90 -3.29 1.91
N PHE A 107 -19.28 -4.11 2.89
CA PHE A 107 -20.52 -4.89 2.85
C PHE A 107 -21.75 -4.05 3.26
N SER A 108 -21.80 -3.63 4.52
CA SER A 108 -22.94 -2.91 5.07
C SER A 108 -22.72 -1.40 5.18
N GLN A 109 -21.53 -1.01 5.57
CA GLN A 109 -21.12 0.40 5.74
C GLN A 109 -19.90 0.68 4.86
N LYS A 110 -20.15 1.25 3.69
CA LYS A 110 -19.09 1.50 2.71
C LYS A 110 -18.15 2.61 3.14
N ILE A 111 -16.86 2.38 2.92
CA ILE A 111 -15.82 3.42 2.93
C ILE A 111 -15.75 3.99 1.52
N LYS A 112 -15.93 5.30 1.39
CA LYS A 112 -15.74 6.04 0.13
C LYS A 112 -14.31 6.58 0.08
N MET A 113 -13.68 6.58 -1.07
CA MET A 113 -12.37 7.19 -1.29
C MET A 113 -12.41 8.05 -2.55
N LYS A 114 -11.72 9.20 -2.53
CA LYS A 114 -11.64 10.11 -3.69
C LYS A 114 -10.83 9.54 -4.86
N VAL A 115 -9.92 8.62 -4.57
CA VAL A 115 -9.08 7.92 -5.53
C VAL A 115 -9.04 6.46 -5.12
N PRO A 116 -9.06 5.48 -6.04
CA PRO A 116 -9.11 4.05 -5.71
C PRO A 116 -7.76 3.51 -5.22
N ILE A 117 -7.13 4.21 -4.29
CA ILE A 117 -5.87 3.83 -3.66
C ILE A 117 -5.92 4.03 -2.15
N PHE A 118 -5.14 3.26 -1.42
CA PHE A 118 -4.92 3.46 0.02
C PHE A 118 -3.54 2.97 0.42
N THR A 119 -3.08 3.34 1.64
CA THR A 119 -1.75 2.93 2.08
C THR A 119 -1.75 1.50 2.57
N GLY A 120 -0.67 0.77 2.29
CA GLY A 120 -0.38 -0.48 2.99
C GLY A 120 -0.13 -0.26 4.48
N ALA A 121 -0.22 -1.34 5.26
CA ALA A 121 -0.06 -1.30 6.71
C ALA A 121 1.31 -0.73 7.13
N LEU A 122 1.29 0.34 7.92
CA LEU A 122 2.45 1.00 8.50
C LEU A 122 2.47 0.73 10.01
N GLY A 123 3.21 -0.30 10.42
CA GLY A 123 3.18 -0.84 11.79
C GLY A 123 4.28 -0.31 12.69
N SER A 124 4.99 -1.24 13.32
CA SER A 124 5.92 -1.03 14.43
C SER A 124 7.32 -0.56 14.04
N THR A 125 7.58 -0.23 12.77
CA THR A 125 8.89 0.26 12.35
C THR A 125 9.13 1.69 12.81
N ASP A 126 10.39 2.06 13.09
CA ASP A 126 10.76 3.44 13.42
C ASP A 126 10.40 4.42 12.30
N ILE A 127 10.55 4.00 11.04
CA ILE A 127 10.15 4.81 9.89
C ILE A 127 8.66 5.15 9.97
N ALA A 128 7.80 4.19 10.26
CA ALA A 128 6.37 4.43 10.42
C ALA A 128 6.09 5.35 11.62
N ARG A 129 6.74 5.11 12.76
CA ARG A 129 6.56 5.90 13.98
C ARG A 129 6.98 7.37 13.80
N ILE A 130 8.18 7.60 13.27
CA ILE A 130 8.76 8.95 13.11
C ILE A 130 7.99 9.78 12.07
N ASN A 131 7.50 9.14 11.00
CA ASN A 131 6.83 9.84 9.91
C ASN A 131 5.30 9.78 9.99
N TRP A 132 4.73 9.26 11.06
CA TRP A 132 3.29 8.99 11.15
C TRP A 132 2.41 10.21 10.87
N ASN A 133 2.75 11.37 11.45
CA ASN A 133 1.95 12.57 11.26
C ASN A 133 1.89 12.98 9.77
N HIS A 134 3.00 12.84 9.04
CA HIS A 134 3.03 13.09 7.59
C HIS A 134 2.11 12.14 6.84
N PHE A 135 2.14 10.84 7.19
CA PHE A 135 1.30 9.82 6.56
C PHE A 135 -0.18 10.01 6.87
N ALA A 136 -0.50 10.21 8.13
CA ALA A 136 -1.88 10.29 8.60
C ALA A 136 -2.60 11.55 8.10
N VAL A 137 -1.96 12.72 8.24
CA VAL A 137 -2.51 13.97 7.71
C VAL A 137 -2.61 13.91 6.18
N GLY A 138 -1.54 13.45 5.50
CA GLY A 138 -1.52 13.36 4.05
C GLY A 138 -2.61 12.44 3.47
N ALA A 139 -2.82 11.27 4.06
CA ALA A 139 -3.89 10.37 3.65
C ALA A 139 -5.28 10.98 3.89
N ALA A 140 -5.51 11.58 5.07
CA ALA A 140 -6.79 12.17 5.43
C ALA A 140 -7.18 13.33 4.51
N ILE A 141 -6.28 14.31 4.29
CA ILE A 141 -6.56 15.46 3.41
C ILE A 141 -6.71 15.07 1.94
N SER A 142 -6.08 13.95 1.53
CA SER A 142 -6.21 13.37 0.20
C SER A 142 -7.51 12.55 0.02
N GLY A 143 -8.22 12.24 1.10
CA GLY A 143 -9.44 11.45 1.07
C GLY A 143 -9.21 9.98 0.71
N ILE A 144 -8.10 9.39 1.16
CA ILE A 144 -7.76 7.97 1.03
C ILE A 144 -7.63 7.31 2.40
N SER A 145 -7.80 6.00 2.46
CA SER A 145 -7.64 5.25 3.71
C SER A 145 -6.16 5.04 4.07
N LEU A 146 -5.89 4.90 5.36
CA LEU A 146 -4.58 4.59 5.93
C LEU A 146 -4.69 3.37 6.83
N VAL A 147 -3.79 2.40 6.66
CA VAL A 147 -3.72 1.23 7.55
C VAL A 147 -2.64 1.43 8.61
N CYS A 148 -3.06 1.55 9.87
CA CYS A 148 -2.17 1.44 11.02
C CYS A 148 -1.83 -0.03 11.22
N GLY A 149 -0.58 -0.40 10.93
CA GLY A 149 -0.14 -1.79 10.95
C GLY A 149 0.03 -2.38 12.35
N GLU A 150 0.39 -3.63 12.37
CA GLU A 150 0.49 -4.45 13.58
C GLU A 150 1.63 -4.05 14.54
N ASN A 151 1.55 -4.56 15.76
CA ASN A 151 2.54 -4.43 16.86
C ASN A 151 2.80 -2.99 17.35
N VAL A 152 1.93 -2.05 17.08
CA VAL A 152 2.13 -0.65 17.49
C VAL A 152 2.08 -0.52 19.01
N CYS A 153 1.05 -1.08 19.64
CA CYS A 153 0.96 -1.08 21.11
C CYS A 153 2.16 -1.80 21.74
N GLY A 154 2.51 -2.99 21.22
CA GLY A 154 3.56 -3.82 21.79
C GLY A 154 4.95 -3.18 21.84
N ILE A 155 5.26 -2.26 20.93
CA ILE A 155 6.53 -1.52 20.93
C ILE A 155 6.44 -0.14 21.60
N ASP A 156 5.25 0.30 21.99
CA ASP A 156 5.07 1.58 22.66
C ASP A 156 5.84 1.59 23.98
N PRO A 157 6.78 2.54 24.22
CA PRO A 157 7.50 2.63 25.49
C PRO A 157 6.58 2.90 26.67
N GLU A 158 5.47 3.61 26.43
CA GLU A 158 4.50 4.02 27.46
C GLU A 158 3.29 3.08 27.54
N LEU A 159 3.40 1.86 26.97
CA LEU A 159 2.36 0.85 27.05
C LEU A 159 2.09 0.45 28.49
N GLU A 160 0.83 0.49 28.87
CA GLU A 160 0.35 -0.08 30.12
C GLU A 160 -0.53 -1.30 29.83
N LEU A 161 -0.29 -2.38 30.56
CA LEU A 161 -1.06 -3.62 30.50
C LEU A 161 -1.71 -3.88 31.86
N ASP A 162 -2.88 -4.50 31.85
CA ASP A 162 -3.49 -5.03 33.09
C ASP A 162 -2.82 -6.34 33.54
N ARG A 163 -3.35 -6.93 34.60
CA ARG A 163 -2.84 -8.20 35.18
C ARG A 163 -3.01 -9.40 34.22
N GLN A 164 -3.92 -9.32 33.25
CA GLN A 164 -4.17 -10.32 32.24
C GLN A 164 -3.30 -10.13 31.00
N GLY A 165 -2.51 -9.04 30.94
CA GLY A 165 -1.68 -8.69 29.78
C GLY A 165 -2.43 -7.96 28.68
N MET A 166 -3.61 -7.42 28.97
CA MET A 166 -4.42 -6.66 28.02
C MET A 166 -4.02 -5.18 28.02
N VAL A 167 -4.03 -4.54 26.85
CA VAL A 167 -3.70 -3.11 26.71
C VAL A 167 -4.73 -2.25 27.43
N THR A 168 -4.25 -1.40 28.33
CA THR A 168 -5.08 -0.40 29.02
C THR A 168 -4.75 1.03 28.57
N LYS A 169 -3.51 1.26 28.09
CA LYS A 169 -3.05 2.54 27.57
C LYS A 169 -1.94 2.35 26.55
N SER A 170 -2.03 3.05 25.42
CA SER A 170 -0.97 3.15 24.43
C SER A 170 -0.97 4.52 23.75
N PRO A 171 -0.18 5.50 24.26
CA PRO A 171 -0.12 6.84 23.69
C PRO A 171 0.26 6.87 22.21
N GLU A 172 1.11 5.95 21.75
CA GLU A 172 1.47 5.86 20.34
C GLU A 172 0.28 5.43 19.46
N MET A 173 -0.52 4.45 19.88
CA MET A 173 -1.73 4.04 19.18
C MET A 173 -2.77 5.17 19.17
N ASP A 174 -2.96 5.84 20.31
CA ASP A 174 -3.83 7.01 20.46
C ASP A 174 -3.46 8.11 19.46
N ARG A 175 -2.17 8.47 19.45
CA ARG A 175 -1.64 9.47 18.52
C ARG A 175 -1.92 9.09 17.07
N ARG A 176 -1.71 7.83 16.71
CA ARG A 176 -1.89 7.37 15.35
C ARG A 176 -3.33 7.51 14.87
N VAL A 177 -4.27 7.04 15.66
CA VAL A 177 -5.69 7.11 15.30
C VAL A 177 -6.18 8.56 15.28
N LYS A 178 -5.87 9.34 16.32
CA LYS A 178 -6.32 10.74 16.46
C LYS A 178 -5.78 11.64 15.36
N THR A 179 -4.52 11.43 14.94
CA THR A 179 -3.90 12.28 13.90
C THR A 179 -4.63 12.14 12.55
N TYR A 180 -4.98 10.93 12.14
CA TYR A 180 -5.76 10.74 10.91
C TYR A 180 -7.16 11.36 11.04
N ARG A 181 -7.86 11.07 12.13
CA ARG A 181 -9.25 11.52 12.34
C ARG A 181 -9.41 13.02 12.40
N ARG A 182 -8.40 13.74 12.86
CA ARG A 182 -8.45 15.21 12.93
C ARG A 182 -8.78 15.84 11.58
N TYR A 183 -8.32 15.26 10.48
CA TYR A 183 -8.49 15.79 9.12
C TYR A 183 -9.37 14.92 8.22
N HIS A 184 -10.07 13.96 8.81
CA HIS A 184 -10.98 13.08 8.08
C HIS A 184 -12.27 13.83 7.71
N GLU A 185 -12.57 13.90 6.41
CA GLU A 185 -13.71 14.64 5.84
C GLU A 185 -14.74 13.70 5.18
N GLY A 186 -14.95 12.51 5.72
CA GLY A 186 -15.93 11.54 5.21
C GLY A 186 -15.43 10.68 4.04
N TYR A 187 -14.16 10.83 3.64
CA TYR A 187 -13.49 9.99 2.66
C TYR A 187 -12.30 9.27 3.29
N GLY A 188 -12.16 7.99 2.99
CA GLY A 188 -11.19 7.12 3.61
C GLY A 188 -11.59 6.70 5.03
N ASP A 189 -10.72 5.95 5.68
CA ASP A 189 -10.81 5.59 7.09
C ASP A 189 -9.42 5.21 7.62
N ILE A 190 -9.24 5.24 8.93
CA ILE A 190 -8.09 4.65 9.60
C ILE A 190 -8.41 3.20 9.97
N LEU A 191 -7.78 2.26 9.27
CA LEU A 191 -7.91 0.83 9.56
C LEU A 191 -6.83 0.44 10.58
N VAL A 192 -7.19 -0.29 11.62
CA VAL A 192 -6.20 -0.83 12.56
C VAL A 192 -5.98 -2.31 12.26
N GLN A 193 -4.76 -2.64 11.82
CA GLN A 193 -4.38 -4.02 11.52
C GLN A 193 -3.87 -4.71 12.78
N ILE A 194 -4.35 -5.92 13.01
CA ILE A 194 -3.96 -6.77 14.14
C ILE A 194 -3.37 -8.09 13.67
N ASN A 195 -2.35 -8.54 14.36
CA ASN A 195 -1.75 -9.86 14.20
C ASN A 195 -1.93 -10.70 15.48
N VAL A 196 -1.25 -11.86 15.56
CA VAL A 196 -1.32 -12.77 16.72
C VAL A 196 -0.94 -12.09 18.03
N GLU A 197 0.09 -11.24 18.02
CA GLU A 197 0.53 -10.56 19.25
C GLU A 197 -0.50 -9.51 19.69
N ASP A 198 -1.04 -8.76 18.73
CA ASP A 198 -2.06 -7.75 19.00
C ASP A 198 -3.35 -8.38 19.54
N THR A 199 -3.76 -9.53 18.98
CA THR A 199 -4.92 -10.30 19.47
C THR A 199 -4.70 -10.78 20.90
N ARG A 200 -3.50 -11.29 21.22
CA ARG A 200 -3.16 -11.72 22.58
C ARG A 200 -3.19 -10.59 23.61
N ASN A 201 -2.84 -9.39 23.21
CA ASN A 201 -2.80 -8.23 24.08
C ASN A 201 -4.09 -7.40 24.08
N GLY A 202 -5.15 -7.85 23.41
CA GLY A 202 -6.43 -7.13 23.40
C GLY A 202 -6.39 -5.78 22.68
N VAL A 203 -5.57 -5.66 21.64
CA VAL A 203 -5.45 -4.39 20.89
C VAL A 203 -6.77 -4.03 20.23
N ALA A 204 -7.53 -5.02 19.71
CA ALA A 204 -8.83 -4.76 19.11
C ALA A 204 -9.81 -4.16 20.11
N GLU A 205 -9.89 -4.72 21.32
CA GLU A 205 -10.71 -4.22 22.42
C GLU A 205 -10.34 -2.76 22.73
N TYR A 206 -9.05 -2.51 22.91
CA TYR A 206 -8.55 -1.17 23.21
C TYR A 206 -8.92 -0.14 22.14
N VAL A 207 -8.66 -0.43 20.87
CA VAL A 207 -8.90 0.55 19.80
C VAL A 207 -10.38 0.74 19.49
N ILE A 208 -11.21 -0.28 19.62
CA ILE A 208 -12.64 -0.17 19.43
C ILE A 208 -13.28 0.59 20.60
N GLU A 209 -13.05 0.16 21.83
CA GLU A 209 -13.73 0.68 23.01
C GLU A 209 -13.20 2.05 23.45
N LYS A 210 -11.87 2.26 23.42
CA LYS A 210 -11.24 3.50 23.89
C LYS A 210 -11.03 4.54 22.79
N LEU A 211 -10.72 4.10 21.57
CA LEU A 211 -10.43 5.01 20.48
C LEU A 211 -11.58 5.10 19.47
N GLY A 212 -12.60 4.26 19.59
CA GLY A 212 -13.74 4.21 18.68
C GLY A 212 -13.33 3.81 17.25
N ALA A 213 -12.29 2.99 17.08
CA ALA A 213 -11.91 2.49 15.75
C ALA A 213 -13.06 1.67 15.15
N GLU A 214 -13.45 2.01 13.94
CA GLU A 214 -14.59 1.39 13.28
C GLU A 214 -14.19 0.22 12.39
N THR A 215 -12.94 0.24 11.89
CA THR A 215 -12.43 -0.76 10.94
C THR A 215 -11.22 -1.48 11.49
N ILE A 216 -11.33 -2.80 11.59
CA ILE A 216 -10.24 -3.70 12.00
C ILE A 216 -9.80 -4.53 10.80
N GLU A 217 -8.50 -4.58 10.55
CA GLU A 217 -7.91 -5.43 9.51
C GLU A 217 -7.22 -6.64 10.15
N LEU A 218 -7.70 -7.84 9.84
CA LEU A 218 -7.04 -9.09 10.18
C LEU A 218 -5.85 -9.32 9.26
N LYS A 219 -4.74 -9.83 9.81
CA LYS A 219 -3.55 -10.09 9.00
C LYS A 219 -3.21 -11.59 8.95
N TRP A 220 -3.31 -12.18 7.77
CA TRP A 220 -2.79 -13.53 7.52
C TRP A 220 -1.37 -13.52 6.97
N GLY A 221 -0.98 -12.47 6.24
CA GLY A 221 0.36 -12.34 5.67
C GLY A 221 0.55 -11.07 4.85
N GLN A 222 1.64 -11.05 4.11
CA GLN A 222 1.99 -9.98 3.18
C GLN A 222 2.88 -10.55 2.06
N GLY A 223 3.05 -9.81 0.95
CA GLY A 223 3.74 -10.30 -0.24
C GLY A 223 5.15 -10.81 0.01
N ALA A 224 5.94 -10.06 0.75
CA ALA A 224 7.36 -10.36 0.96
C ALA A 224 7.65 -11.36 2.08
N LYS A 225 6.70 -11.74 2.88
CA LYS A 225 6.87 -12.73 3.96
C LYS A 225 5.56 -13.23 4.55
N CYS A 226 5.58 -14.44 5.10
CA CYS A 226 4.53 -14.98 5.95
C CYS A 226 5.07 -15.55 7.27
N ILE A 227 6.13 -14.95 7.78
CA ILE A 227 6.65 -15.17 9.13
C ILE A 227 6.33 -13.96 10.01
N GLY A 228 6.37 -14.13 11.32
CA GLY A 228 6.20 -13.03 12.27
C GLY A 228 7.23 -11.91 12.06
N GLY A 229 6.93 -10.71 12.54
CA GLY A 229 7.84 -9.56 12.47
C GLY A 229 9.08 -9.78 13.32
N GLU A 230 10.24 -9.36 12.82
CA GLU A 230 11.48 -9.32 13.54
C GLU A 230 11.90 -7.86 13.77
N ILE A 231 12.28 -7.54 14.99
CA ILE A 231 12.83 -6.22 15.35
C ILE A 231 14.17 -6.42 16.03
N LYS A 232 15.18 -5.66 15.59
CA LYS A 232 16.48 -5.60 16.27
C LYS A 232 16.40 -4.67 17.47
N VAL A 233 16.90 -5.11 18.60
CA VAL A 233 16.85 -4.41 19.89
C VAL A 233 18.28 -4.18 20.38
N ASN A 234 18.70 -2.92 20.42
CA ASN A 234 20.07 -2.50 20.74
C ASN A 234 20.26 -2.12 22.23
N SER A 235 19.29 -2.42 23.09
CA SER A 235 19.35 -2.17 24.53
C SER A 235 18.96 -3.43 25.27
N LEU A 236 19.74 -3.77 26.31
CA LEU A 236 19.47 -4.92 27.18
C LEU A 236 18.18 -4.71 27.99
N GLU A 237 18.00 -3.50 28.51
CA GLU A 237 16.81 -3.12 29.30
C GLU A 237 15.55 -3.28 28.47
N ARG A 238 15.60 -2.79 27.20
CA ARG A 238 14.47 -2.92 26.26
C ARG A 238 14.22 -4.37 25.87
N ALA A 239 15.25 -5.18 25.73
CA ALA A 239 15.12 -6.61 25.42
C ALA A 239 14.42 -7.36 26.56
N ILE A 240 14.81 -7.08 27.82
CA ILE A 240 14.18 -7.63 29.02
C ILE A 240 12.71 -7.16 29.11
N GLU A 241 12.46 -5.88 28.91
CA GLU A 241 11.10 -5.32 28.94
C GLU A 241 10.18 -6.03 27.92
N LEU A 242 10.64 -6.20 26.67
CA LEU A 242 9.85 -6.88 25.65
C LEU A 242 9.60 -8.35 25.97
N LYS A 243 10.59 -9.03 26.57
CA LYS A 243 10.40 -10.39 27.08
C LYS A 243 9.32 -10.42 28.18
N ASN A 244 9.36 -9.48 29.12
CA ASN A 244 8.37 -9.36 30.19
C ASN A 244 6.96 -9.04 29.68
N ARG A 245 6.85 -8.37 28.54
CA ARG A 245 5.58 -8.18 27.80
C ARG A 245 5.11 -9.44 27.05
N GLY A 246 5.84 -10.55 27.17
CA GLY A 246 5.50 -11.85 26.58
C GLY A 246 5.96 -12.06 25.15
N TYR A 247 6.79 -11.19 24.59
CA TYR A 247 7.41 -11.42 23.28
C TYR A 247 8.54 -12.46 23.33
N ILE A 248 8.80 -13.09 22.21
CA ILE A 248 9.96 -13.99 22.06
C ILE A 248 11.17 -13.10 21.76
N VAL A 249 12.15 -13.12 22.66
CA VAL A 249 13.41 -12.35 22.50
C VAL A 249 14.60 -13.32 22.49
N THR A 250 15.44 -13.21 21.47
CA THR A 250 16.61 -14.07 21.26
C THR A 250 17.90 -13.25 21.03
N PRO A 251 19.04 -13.67 21.58
CA PRO A 251 19.18 -14.67 22.64
C PRO A 251 18.45 -14.23 23.91
N ASP A 252 18.24 -15.13 24.88
CA ASP A 252 17.52 -14.78 26.11
C ASP A 252 18.21 -13.63 26.87
N PRO A 253 17.57 -12.45 27.00
CA PRO A 253 18.19 -11.27 27.60
C PRO A 253 18.37 -11.38 29.12
N GLU A 254 17.75 -12.36 29.78
CA GLU A 254 17.93 -12.62 31.21
C GLU A 254 19.05 -13.61 31.50
N ASN A 255 19.58 -14.30 30.49
CA ASN A 255 20.71 -15.19 30.66
C ASN A 255 22.01 -14.40 30.98
N PRO A 256 22.67 -14.66 32.13
CA PRO A 256 23.85 -13.91 32.53
C PRO A 256 25.00 -13.94 31.51
N ALA A 257 25.18 -15.06 30.78
CA ALA A 257 26.20 -15.19 29.77
C ALA A 257 25.97 -14.24 28.59
N PHE A 258 24.72 -14.11 28.12
CA PHE A 258 24.35 -13.17 27.05
C PHE A 258 24.41 -11.72 27.51
N GLN A 259 24.03 -11.44 28.76
CA GLN A 259 24.22 -10.10 29.35
C GLN A 259 25.68 -9.70 29.40
N ALA A 260 26.56 -10.62 29.85
CA ALA A 260 28.02 -10.38 29.86
C ALA A 260 28.54 -10.16 28.43
N ALA A 261 28.13 -10.99 27.48
CA ALA A 261 28.56 -10.85 26.08
C ALA A 261 28.05 -9.51 25.45
N PHE A 262 26.85 -9.06 25.79
CA PHE A 262 26.33 -7.78 25.34
C PHE A 262 27.14 -6.60 25.93
N LYS A 263 27.43 -6.63 27.22
CA LYS A 263 28.24 -5.60 27.91
C LYS A 263 29.68 -5.56 27.42
N ALA A 264 30.27 -6.72 27.12
CA ALA A 264 31.64 -6.84 26.62
C ALA A 264 31.74 -6.55 25.10
N GLY A 265 30.61 -6.47 24.38
CA GLY A 265 30.54 -6.07 22.99
C GLY A 265 30.51 -7.16 21.91
N PRO A 266 30.79 -8.46 22.17
CA PRO A 266 30.62 -9.51 21.16
C PRO A 266 29.17 -9.66 20.68
N LEU A 267 28.17 -9.65 21.59
CA LEU A 267 26.77 -9.61 21.25
C LEU A 267 26.34 -8.14 21.02
N LYS A 268 25.92 -7.79 19.81
CA LYS A 268 25.62 -6.41 19.42
C LYS A 268 24.16 -6.02 19.63
N GLN A 269 23.25 -6.99 19.58
CA GLN A 269 21.80 -6.74 19.61
C GLN A 269 21.06 -8.01 19.98
N PHE A 270 19.83 -7.83 20.47
CA PHE A 270 18.81 -8.87 20.62
C PHE A 270 17.83 -8.80 19.45
N GLU A 271 17.04 -9.84 19.28
CA GLU A 271 15.98 -9.92 18.27
C GLU A 271 14.65 -10.21 18.94
N ARG A 272 13.65 -9.37 18.71
CA ARG A 272 12.27 -9.64 19.10
C ARG A 272 11.54 -10.26 17.93
N HIS A 273 10.93 -11.41 18.12
CA HIS A 273 10.14 -12.12 17.13
C HIS A 273 8.66 -12.12 17.52
N SER A 274 7.80 -11.96 16.52
CA SER A 274 6.36 -12.19 16.66
C SER A 274 6.04 -13.65 16.32
N ARG A 275 5.01 -14.18 16.97
CA ARG A 275 4.49 -15.53 16.69
C ARG A 275 3.85 -15.60 15.31
N LEU A 276 3.79 -16.81 14.77
CA LEU A 276 3.00 -17.13 13.59
C LEU A 276 1.57 -17.48 14.02
N GLY A 277 0.61 -17.02 13.22
CA GLY A 277 -0.77 -17.47 13.34
C GLY A 277 -0.98 -18.80 12.61
N PHE A 278 -1.83 -19.64 13.18
CA PHE A 278 -2.39 -20.81 12.51
C PHE A 278 -3.83 -20.50 12.12
N ILE A 279 -4.15 -20.68 10.85
CA ILE A 279 -5.43 -20.27 10.27
C ILE A 279 -6.26 -21.50 10.02
N ASP A 280 -7.45 -21.55 10.63
CA ASP A 280 -8.51 -22.49 10.32
C ASP A 280 -9.85 -21.75 10.22
N GLN A 281 -10.82 -22.36 9.56
CA GLN A 281 -12.11 -21.71 9.28
C GLN A 281 -12.90 -21.40 10.55
N GLU A 282 -12.93 -22.32 11.49
CA GLU A 282 -13.74 -22.18 12.72
C GLU A 282 -13.25 -21.00 13.57
N ASN A 283 -11.93 -20.95 13.82
CA ASN A 283 -11.33 -19.86 14.59
C ASN A 283 -11.42 -18.52 13.85
N PHE A 284 -11.31 -18.52 12.54
CA PHE A 284 -11.49 -17.31 11.73
C PHE A 284 -12.92 -16.76 11.86
N MET A 285 -13.95 -17.60 11.73
CA MET A 285 -15.34 -17.18 11.88
C MET A 285 -15.63 -16.66 13.30
N LYS A 286 -15.12 -17.35 14.34
CA LYS A 286 -15.24 -16.90 15.74
C LYS A 286 -14.58 -15.55 15.96
N GLU A 287 -13.42 -15.32 15.37
CA GLU A 287 -12.71 -14.04 15.53
C GLU A 287 -13.47 -12.89 14.85
N VAL A 288 -14.02 -13.11 13.66
CA VAL A 288 -14.86 -12.10 12.98
C VAL A 288 -16.10 -11.78 13.80
N GLU A 289 -16.76 -12.79 14.36
CA GLU A 289 -17.94 -12.60 15.22
C GLU A 289 -17.58 -11.86 16.51
N ARG A 290 -16.45 -12.22 17.14
CA ARG A 290 -15.92 -11.54 18.32
C ARG A 290 -15.68 -10.05 18.05
N LEU A 291 -15.02 -9.70 16.94
CA LEU A 291 -14.75 -8.31 16.58
C LEU A 291 -16.04 -7.52 16.34
N ARG A 292 -17.04 -8.13 15.71
CA ARG A 292 -18.36 -7.50 15.56
C ARG A 292 -19.06 -7.28 16.90
N SER A 293 -18.98 -8.25 17.79
CA SER A 293 -19.55 -8.15 19.14
C SER A 293 -18.90 -7.06 19.96
N LEU A 294 -17.62 -6.76 19.72
CA LEU A 294 -16.90 -5.63 20.32
C LEU A 294 -17.31 -4.26 19.73
N GLY A 295 -18.03 -4.25 18.61
CA GLY A 295 -18.49 -3.02 17.96
C GLY A 295 -17.73 -2.61 16.70
N ALA A 296 -16.86 -3.47 16.15
CA ALA A 296 -16.26 -3.22 14.84
C ALA A 296 -17.36 -3.12 13.76
N LYS A 297 -17.44 -1.97 13.08
CA LYS A 297 -18.42 -1.75 12.04
C LYS A 297 -18.00 -2.41 10.73
N ARG A 298 -16.70 -2.51 10.50
CA ARG A 298 -16.09 -3.08 9.30
C ARG A 298 -14.93 -3.97 9.68
N ILE A 299 -14.83 -5.09 8.99
CA ILE A 299 -13.71 -6.03 9.16
C ILE A 299 -13.13 -6.33 7.80
N THR A 300 -11.84 -6.11 7.65
CA THR A 300 -11.07 -6.40 6.44
C THR A 300 -10.04 -7.49 6.72
N LEU A 301 -9.52 -8.10 5.65
CA LEU A 301 -8.49 -9.11 5.73
C LEU A 301 -7.35 -8.77 4.76
N LYS A 302 -6.11 -8.85 5.22
CA LYS A 302 -4.94 -8.84 4.34
C LYS A 302 -4.31 -10.23 4.28
N THR A 303 -4.21 -10.79 3.07
CA THR A 303 -3.48 -12.04 2.81
C THR A 303 -2.16 -11.78 2.09
N GLY A 304 -1.29 -12.80 2.05
CA GLY A 304 0.02 -12.73 1.38
C GLY A 304 0.02 -13.44 0.02
N ALA A 305 1.20 -13.58 -0.53
CA ALA A 305 1.46 -14.21 -1.84
C ALA A 305 1.44 -15.75 -1.74
N TYR A 306 0.36 -16.28 -1.21
CA TYR A 306 0.16 -17.70 -0.96
C TYR A 306 -0.26 -18.48 -2.22
N PRO A 307 -0.13 -19.82 -2.20
CA PRO A 307 -0.68 -20.68 -3.25
C PRO A 307 -2.19 -20.49 -3.44
N MET A 308 -2.68 -20.95 -4.60
CA MET A 308 -4.09 -20.83 -5.01
C MET A 308 -5.07 -21.43 -3.98
N ARG A 309 -4.66 -22.46 -3.25
CA ARG A 309 -5.48 -23.09 -2.19
C ARG A 309 -5.77 -22.10 -1.04
N GLU A 310 -4.75 -21.48 -0.48
CA GLU A 310 -4.86 -20.52 0.61
C GLU A 310 -5.58 -19.24 0.14
N LEU A 311 -5.34 -18.82 -1.11
CA LEU A 311 -6.07 -17.73 -1.73
C LEU A 311 -7.57 -18.06 -1.86
N ALA A 312 -7.93 -19.27 -2.26
CA ALA A 312 -9.31 -19.73 -2.32
C ALA A 312 -9.98 -19.74 -0.92
N MET A 313 -9.25 -20.17 0.11
CA MET A 313 -9.72 -20.07 1.50
C MET A 313 -9.98 -18.61 1.89
N ALA A 314 -9.04 -17.71 1.63
CA ALA A 314 -9.19 -16.29 1.95
C ALA A 314 -10.42 -15.68 1.26
N ILE A 315 -10.60 -15.90 -0.03
CA ILE A 315 -11.75 -15.40 -0.80
C ILE A 315 -13.06 -16.00 -0.28
N ARG A 316 -13.10 -17.33 -0.12
CA ARG A 316 -14.32 -18.02 0.29
C ARG A 316 -14.74 -17.62 1.70
N TRP A 317 -13.85 -17.69 2.67
CA TRP A 317 -14.17 -17.38 4.05
C TRP A 317 -14.46 -15.89 4.27
N SER A 318 -13.80 -14.99 3.54
CA SER A 318 -14.15 -13.56 3.54
C SER A 318 -15.58 -13.32 3.02
N GLY A 319 -16.00 -14.06 1.98
CA GLY A 319 -17.36 -14.02 1.47
C GLY A 319 -18.37 -14.54 2.50
N ASP A 320 -18.12 -15.72 3.09
CA ASP A 320 -19.00 -16.36 4.07
C ASP A 320 -19.11 -15.54 5.38
N ALA A 321 -18.00 -14.91 5.79
CA ALA A 321 -17.94 -14.04 6.98
C ALA A 321 -18.42 -12.61 6.73
N ASN A 322 -18.85 -12.25 5.51
CA ASN A 322 -19.25 -10.91 5.11
C ASN A 322 -18.20 -9.84 5.42
N LEU A 323 -16.93 -10.12 5.11
CA LEU A 323 -15.88 -9.11 5.25
C LEU A 323 -16.09 -7.96 4.25
N ASP A 324 -15.58 -6.80 4.63
CA ASP A 324 -15.75 -5.56 3.88
C ASP A 324 -14.72 -5.41 2.76
N LEU A 325 -13.50 -5.92 2.95
CA LEU A 325 -12.43 -5.89 1.96
C LEU A 325 -11.46 -7.07 2.17
N LEU A 326 -11.01 -7.68 1.08
CA LEU A 326 -9.88 -8.60 1.07
C LEU A 326 -8.72 -7.99 0.27
N THR A 327 -7.63 -7.67 0.96
CA THR A 327 -6.39 -7.18 0.32
C THR A 327 -5.49 -8.37 -0.03
N ILE A 328 -5.14 -8.51 -1.32
CA ILE A 328 -4.30 -9.59 -1.85
C ILE A 328 -2.94 -9.01 -2.23
N ASP A 329 -1.91 -9.38 -1.48
CA ASP A 329 -0.57 -8.78 -1.57
C ASP A 329 0.42 -9.75 -2.25
N GLY A 330 0.78 -9.44 -3.51
CA GLY A 330 1.70 -10.26 -4.30
C GLY A 330 3.17 -10.12 -3.86
N ALA A 331 4.03 -11.01 -4.34
CA ALA A 331 5.44 -11.12 -3.96
C ALA A 331 6.25 -9.79 -4.01
N PRO A 332 6.04 -8.86 -4.98
CA PRO A 332 6.70 -7.56 -4.97
C PRO A 332 6.31 -6.63 -3.82
N GLY A 333 5.28 -6.97 -3.04
CA GLY A 333 4.86 -6.24 -1.83
C GLY A 333 5.86 -6.35 -0.71
N GLY A 334 7.01 -5.68 -0.84
CA GLY A 334 8.14 -5.74 0.10
C GLY A 334 7.87 -5.06 1.44
N THR A 335 8.67 -5.44 2.44
CA THR A 335 8.73 -4.77 3.73
C THR A 335 10.18 -4.73 4.22
N GLY A 336 10.58 -3.61 4.83
CA GLY A 336 11.93 -3.43 5.38
C GLY A 336 12.28 -4.36 6.55
N MET A 337 11.31 -5.12 7.05
CA MET A 337 11.48 -6.11 8.12
C MET A 337 11.50 -7.55 7.60
N SER A 338 11.55 -7.77 6.30
CA SER A 338 11.67 -9.10 5.70
C SER A 338 13.13 -9.49 5.53
N PRO A 339 13.47 -10.77 5.73
CA PRO A 339 14.74 -11.32 5.25
C PRO A 339 14.86 -11.12 3.74
N TRP A 340 16.06 -10.85 3.25
CA TRP A 340 16.35 -10.61 1.83
C TRP A 340 15.77 -11.70 0.92
N ARG A 341 15.94 -12.98 1.33
CA ARG A 341 15.40 -14.13 0.58
C ARG A 341 13.88 -14.07 0.44
N MET A 342 13.18 -13.71 1.49
CA MET A 342 11.73 -13.57 1.43
C MET A 342 11.28 -12.36 0.60
N MET A 343 12.06 -11.27 0.56
CA MET A 343 11.73 -10.16 -0.33
C MET A 343 11.96 -10.47 -1.80
N THR A 344 12.82 -11.43 -2.11
CA THR A 344 13.29 -11.67 -3.48
C THR A 344 12.86 -13.01 -4.07
N GLU A 345 12.70 -14.06 -3.24
CA GLU A 345 12.43 -15.43 -3.70
C GLU A 345 11.11 -15.99 -3.19
N TRP A 346 10.36 -15.24 -2.40
CA TRP A 346 9.19 -15.74 -1.73
C TRP A 346 7.89 -15.28 -2.39
N GLY A 347 6.95 -16.23 -2.50
CA GLY A 347 5.57 -15.94 -2.85
C GLY A 347 5.30 -15.82 -4.34
N ILE A 348 4.03 -15.76 -4.68
CA ILE A 348 3.55 -15.67 -6.06
C ILE A 348 3.59 -14.22 -6.53
N PRO A 349 4.20 -13.92 -7.70
CA PRO A 349 4.20 -12.57 -8.27
C PRO A 349 2.78 -12.03 -8.51
N SER A 350 2.63 -10.71 -8.38
CA SER A 350 1.33 -10.05 -8.34
C SER A 350 0.42 -10.40 -9.50
N ILE A 351 0.93 -10.39 -10.75
CA ILE A 351 0.07 -10.66 -11.91
C ILE A 351 -0.53 -12.07 -11.89
N TYR A 352 0.25 -13.08 -11.49
CA TYR A 352 -0.21 -14.46 -11.37
C TYR A 352 -1.25 -14.59 -10.24
N LEU A 353 -0.92 -14.02 -9.07
CA LEU A 353 -1.77 -14.08 -7.89
C LEU A 353 -3.12 -13.38 -8.12
N HIS A 354 -3.10 -12.21 -8.74
CA HIS A 354 -4.30 -11.44 -9.04
C HIS A 354 -5.16 -12.09 -10.13
N SER A 355 -4.52 -12.75 -11.11
CA SER A 355 -5.22 -13.57 -12.09
C SER A 355 -5.95 -14.74 -11.44
N MET A 356 -5.27 -15.47 -10.56
CA MET A 356 -5.89 -16.56 -9.76
C MET A 356 -7.04 -16.02 -8.90
N ALA A 357 -6.87 -14.84 -8.30
CA ALA A 357 -7.92 -14.22 -7.50
C ALA A 357 -9.17 -13.90 -8.33
N TYR A 358 -8.99 -13.34 -9.51
CA TYR A 358 -10.10 -13.10 -10.43
C TYR A 358 -10.82 -14.39 -10.80
N GLU A 359 -10.09 -15.43 -11.21
CA GLU A 359 -10.67 -16.74 -11.57
C GLU A 359 -11.51 -17.32 -10.42
N LEU A 360 -10.96 -17.28 -9.20
CA LEU A 360 -11.65 -17.81 -8.01
C LEU A 360 -12.89 -17.00 -7.66
N CYS A 361 -12.83 -15.68 -7.75
CA CYS A 361 -13.95 -14.78 -7.51
C CYS A 361 -15.07 -14.97 -8.54
N ASP A 362 -14.71 -15.04 -9.83
CA ASP A 362 -15.66 -15.27 -10.91
C ASP A 362 -16.35 -16.64 -10.77
N ARG A 363 -15.58 -17.67 -10.43
CA ARG A 363 -16.14 -19.01 -10.15
C ARG A 363 -17.09 -19.00 -8.94
N LEU A 364 -16.75 -18.24 -7.89
CA LEU A 364 -17.58 -18.09 -6.69
C LEU A 364 -18.90 -17.36 -7.02
N ALA A 365 -18.81 -16.26 -7.79
CA ALA A 365 -19.96 -15.49 -8.25
C ALA A 365 -20.92 -16.31 -9.11
N ARG A 366 -20.38 -17.09 -10.08
CA ARG A 366 -21.19 -18.00 -10.92
C ARG A 366 -21.95 -19.07 -10.11
N LYS A 367 -21.48 -19.39 -8.90
CA LYS A 367 -22.19 -20.27 -7.96
C LYS A 367 -23.23 -19.53 -7.10
N GLY A 368 -23.50 -18.25 -7.38
CA GLY A 368 -24.43 -17.43 -6.60
C GLY A 368 -23.96 -17.15 -5.17
N LYS A 369 -22.65 -17.28 -4.92
CA LYS A 369 -22.07 -17.01 -3.59
C LYS A 369 -21.51 -15.59 -3.55
N ARG A 370 -21.53 -15.00 -2.37
CA ARG A 370 -20.95 -13.67 -2.15
C ARG A 370 -19.45 -13.67 -2.39
N VAL A 371 -18.99 -12.71 -3.18
CA VAL A 371 -17.59 -12.37 -3.37
C VAL A 371 -17.28 -11.13 -2.51
N PRO A 372 -16.20 -11.12 -1.70
CA PRO A 372 -15.80 -9.91 -1.00
C PRO A 372 -15.29 -8.86 -1.99
N ASP A 373 -15.38 -7.57 -1.64
CA ASP A 373 -14.65 -6.55 -2.36
C ASP A 373 -13.14 -6.81 -2.23
N LEU A 374 -12.40 -6.65 -3.32
CA LEU A 374 -10.96 -6.88 -3.35
C LEU A 374 -10.17 -5.59 -3.41
N ALA A 375 -8.97 -5.62 -2.83
CA ALA A 375 -7.90 -4.69 -3.13
C ALA A 375 -6.65 -5.46 -3.56
N PHE A 376 -6.00 -4.99 -4.63
CA PHE A 376 -4.74 -5.58 -5.08
C PHE A 376 -3.55 -4.80 -4.54
N ALA A 377 -2.54 -5.53 -4.08
CA ALA A 377 -1.27 -5.02 -3.57
C ALA A 377 -0.09 -5.81 -4.15
N GLY A 378 1.11 -5.27 -4.06
CA GLY A 378 2.31 -5.97 -4.49
C GLY A 378 3.07 -5.26 -5.62
N GLY A 379 3.67 -4.10 -5.30
CA GLY A 379 4.60 -3.39 -6.18
C GLY A 379 3.99 -2.26 -7.02
N PHE A 380 2.81 -1.81 -6.71
CA PHE A 380 2.15 -0.69 -7.40
C PHE A 380 2.69 0.68 -6.97
N SER A 381 2.72 1.64 -7.90
CA SER A 381 3.26 2.99 -7.65
C SER A 381 2.67 4.11 -8.50
N SER A 382 2.04 3.81 -9.63
CA SER A 382 1.59 4.81 -10.61
C SER A 382 0.17 4.58 -11.08
N GLU A 383 -0.39 5.55 -11.79
CA GLU A 383 -1.76 5.57 -12.28
C GLU A 383 -2.10 4.43 -13.26
N ASP A 384 -1.14 4.06 -14.12
CA ASP A 384 -1.31 2.91 -15.02
C ASP A 384 -1.37 1.59 -14.26
N HIS A 385 -0.57 1.44 -13.19
CA HIS A 385 -0.66 0.30 -12.29
C HIS A 385 -2.03 0.23 -11.61
N VAL A 386 -2.55 1.38 -11.16
CA VAL A 386 -3.87 1.45 -10.55
C VAL A 386 -4.95 1.03 -11.55
N PHE A 387 -4.94 1.60 -12.75
CA PHE A 387 -5.91 1.26 -13.79
C PHE A 387 -5.86 -0.22 -14.17
N LYS A 388 -4.66 -0.75 -14.46
CA LYS A 388 -4.48 -2.16 -14.84
C LYS A 388 -4.92 -3.11 -13.72
N ALA A 389 -4.65 -2.78 -12.45
CA ALA A 389 -5.06 -3.60 -11.31
C ALA A 389 -6.59 -3.62 -11.16
N LEU A 390 -7.24 -2.46 -11.28
CA LEU A 390 -8.70 -2.36 -11.28
C LEU A 390 -9.31 -3.17 -12.43
N ALA A 391 -8.82 -2.96 -13.66
CA ALA A 391 -9.29 -3.68 -14.83
C ALA A 391 -9.07 -5.18 -14.72
N MET A 392 -7.90 -5.64 -14.26
CA MET A 392 -7.57 -7.06 -14.08
C MET A 392 -8.52 -7.75 -13.11
N GLY A 393 -8.89 -7.06 -12.03
CA GLY A 393 -9.75 -7.60 -10.98
C GLY A 393 -11.23 -7.24 -11.11
N ALA A 394 -11.64 -6.51 -12.15
CA ALA A 394 -13.03 -6.09 -12.33
C ALA A 394 -13.99 -7.27 -12.49
N PRO A 395 -15.19 -7.22 -11.90
CA PRO A 395 -15.77 -6.11 -11.12
C PRO A 395 -15.44 -6.15 -9.62
N TYR A 396 -14.59 -7.06 -9.16
CA TYR A 396 -14.36 -7.37 -7.74
C TYR A 396 -13.34 -6.43 -7.09
N CYS A 397 -12.30 -6.00 -7.83
CA CYS A 397 -11.26 -5.09 -7.33
C CYS A 397 -11.81 -3.65 -7.24
N LYS A 398 -11.82 -3.08 -6.04
CA LYS A 398 -12.34 -1.74 -5.76
C LYS A 398 -11.25 -0.72 -5.46
N ALA A 399 -10.05 -1.19 -5.11
CA ALA A 399 -8.96 -0.32 -4.74
C ALA A 399 -7.59 -1.00 -4.93
N VAL A 400 -6.55 -0.20 -4.93
CA VAL A 400 -5.16 -0.63 -4.98
C VAL A 400 -4.43 -0.19 -3.72
N CYS A 401 -3.84 -1.16 -3.03
CA CYS A 401 -3.05 -0.91 -1.83
C CYS A 401 -1.60 -0.59 -2.23
N ILE A 402 -1.15 0.61 -1.89
CA ILE A 402 0.19 1.11 -2.22
C ILE A 402 1.01 1.28 -0.94
N GLY A 403 2.15 0.59 -0.85
CA GLY A 403 3.05 0.68 0.31
C GLY A 403 4.10 1.78 0.14
N ARG A 404 5.32 1.38 -0.24
CA ARG A 404 6.50 2.27 -0.30
C ARG A 404 6.28 3.55 -1.11
N ALA A 405 5.58 3.49 -2.23
CA ALA A 405 5.40 4.66 -3.09
C ALA A 405 4.68 5.81 -2.39
N LEU A 406 3.72 5.53 -1.49
CA LEU A 406 3.07 6.57 -0.67
C LEU A 406 3.86 6.94 0.59
N MET A 407 4.81 6.10 1.05
CA MET A 407 5.72 6.47 2.14
C MET A 407 6.79 7.47 1.70
N ILE A 408 7.27 7.38 0.47
CA ILE A 408 8.33 8.25 -0.07
C ILE A 408 7.98 9.73 0.10
N PRO A 409 6.83 10.25 -0.36
CA PRO A 409 6.51 11.66 -0.21
C PRO A 409 6.44 12.13 1.25
N GLY A 410 5.96 11.28 2.16
CA GLY A 410 5.96 11.58 3.59
C GLY A 410 7.35 11.78 4.16
N MET A 411 8.27 10.85 3.86
CA MET A 411 9.66 10.93 4.30
C MET A 411 10.42 12.09 3.65
N VAL A 412 10.25 12.27 2.34
CA VAL A 412 10.91 13.35 1.58
C VAL A 412 10.46 14.71 2.08
N GLY A 413 9.17 14.92 2.28
CA GLY A 413 8.66 16.17 2.79
C GLY A 413 9.14 16.48 4.22
N LYS A 414 9.19 15.47 5.11
CA LYS A 414 9.79 15.62 6.43
C LYS A 414 11.25 16.08 6.35
N ASN A 415 12.04 15.47 5.46
CA ASN A 415 13.42 15.87 5.29
C ASN A 415 13.54 17.27 4.67
N THR A 416 12.61 17.65 3.79
CA THR A 416 12.54 19.00 3.23
C THR A 416 12.34 20.06 4.31
N GLU A 417 11.53 19.78 5.33
CA GLU A 417 11.38 20.68 6.49
C GLU A 417 12.72 20.98 7.18
N LYS A 418 13.54 19.93 7.38
CA LYS A 418 14.89 20.08 7.98
C LYS A 418 15.81 20.87 7.07
N TRP A 419 15.84 20.52 5.79
CA TRP A 419 16.70 21.18 4.81
C TRP A 419 16.35 22.66 4.60
N LEU A 420 15.07 23.04 4.67
CA LEU A 420 14.62 24.43 4.64
C LEU A 420 15.10 25.22 5.87
N ARG A 421 15.27 24.56 7.01
CA ARG A 421 15.87 25.18 8.21
C ARG A 421 17.40 25.20 8.16
N GLY A 422 18.03 24.76 7.07
CA GLY A 422 19.49 24.69 6.94
C GLY A 422 20.13 23.48 7.63
N GLU A 423 19.34 22.54 8.15
CA GLU A 423 19.84 21.31 8.75
C GLU A 423 20.37 20.34 7.68
N ASP A 424 21.24 19.40 8.07
CA ASP A 424 21.78 18.35 7.21
C ASP A 424 22.37 18.85 5.87
N GLY A 425 22.95 20.06 5.86
CA GLY A 425 23.59 20.66 4.69
C GLY A 425 22.64 21.42 3.74
N GLY A 426 21.41 21.72 4.21
CA GLY A 426 20.43 22.51 3.46
C GLY A 426 19.79 21.78 2.28
N LEU A 427 19.04 22.51 1.46
CA LEU A 427 18.31 21.96 0.31
C LEU A 427 19.24 21.34 -0.74
N PRO A 428 19.07 20.06 -1.10
CA PRO A 428 19.85 19.46 -2.18
C PRO A 428 19.43 20.06 -3.54
N PRO A 429 20.33 20.05 -4.55
CA PRO A 429 20.04 20.59 -5.89
C PRO A 429 18.82 19.97 -6.58
N SER A 430 18.48 18.73 -6.26
CA SER A 430 17.27 18.05 -6.76
C SER A 430 15.96 18.70 -6.28
N ILE A 431 16.00 19.50 -5.21
CA ILE A 431 14.85 20.21 -4.66
C ILE A 431 14.97 21.71 -4.88
N SER A 432 16.15 22.32 -4.63
CA SER A 432 16.34 23.77 -4.77
C SER A 432 16.07 24.31 -6.17
N LYS A 433 16.09 23.42 -7.18
CA LYS A 433 15.65 23.76 -8.55
C LYS A 433 14.16 24.14 -8.65
N PHE A 434 13.35 23.79 -7.65
CA PHE A 434 11.93 24.15 -7.59
C PHE A 434 11.68 25.42 -6.75
N GLY A 435 12.66 25.86 -5.97
CA GLY A 435 12.57 27.05 -5.10
C GLY A 435 13.18 26.81 -3.72
N PHE A 436 12.97 27.80 -2.83
CA PHE A 436 13.56 27.85 -1.48
C PHE A 436 12.50 28.01 -0.38
N SER A 437 11.22 28.01 -0.74
CA SER A 437 10.10 28.06 0.21
C SER A 437 9.15 26.89 -0.05
N LYS A 438 8.28 26.57 0.92
CA LYS A 438 7.28 25.51 0.75
C LYS A 438 6.27 25.83 -0.35
N GLU A 439 5.97 27.08 -0.56
CA GLU A 439 5.06 27.60 -1.59
C GLU A 439 5.61 27.34 -3.00
N GLU A 440 6.91 27.52 -3.17
CA GLU A 440 7.58 27.27 -4.45
C GLU A 440 7.81 25.78 -4.72
N ILE A 441 8.15 25.01 -3.67
CA ILE A 441 8.54 23.60 -3.78
C ILE A 441 7.33 22.69 -3.97
N PHE A 442 6.22 22.93 -3.22
CA PHE A 442 5.05 22.05 -3.23
C PHE A 442 3.93 22.64 -4.06
N MET A 443 3.74 22.10 -5.27
CA MET A 443 2.79 22.61 -6.27
C MET A 443 1.37 22.86 -5.75
N ASN A 444 0.83 21.96 -4.92
CA ASN A 444 -0.55 22.06 -4.45
C ASN A 444 -0.70 22.74 -3.08
N TYR A 445 0.36 23.40 -2.59
CA TYR A 445 0.28 24.07 -1.29
C TYR A 445 -0.79 25.17 -1.27
N GLU A 446 -0.88 25.99 -2.32
CA GLU A 446 -1.88 27.06 -2.41
C GLU A 446 -3.32 26.52 -2.48
N ILE A 447 -3.53 25.36 -3.13
CA ILE A 447 -4.84 24.68 -3.16
C ILE A 447 -5.24 24.26 -1.74
N LEU A 448 -4.29 23.71 -0.98
CA LEU A 448 -4.52 23.35 0.41
C LEU A 448 -4.78 24.57 1.28
N LYS A 449 -4.08 25.67 1.03
CA LYS A 449 -4.27 26.94 1.75
C LYS A 449 -5.63 27.58 1.46
N GLU A 450 -6.08 27.53 0.22
CA GLU A 450 -7.44 27.95 -0.15
C GLU A 450 -8.50 27.13 0.61
N LYS A 451 -8.30 25.80 0.70
CA LYS A 451 -9.26 24.90 1.34
C LYS A 451 -9.26 24.98 2.87
N TYR A 452 -8.09 25.03 3.49
CA TYR A 452 -7.92 24.91 4.96
C TYR A 452 -7.53 26.22 5.64
N GLY A 453 -7.35 27.31 4.88
CA GLY A 453 -6.93 28.60 5.43
C GLY A 453 -5.57 28.53 6.12
N SER A 454 -5.44 29.20 7.25
CA SER A 454 -4.21 29.20 8.05
C SER A 454 -3.84 27.84 8.67
N GLU A 455 -4.77 26.89 8.73
CA GLU A 455 -4.46 25.54 9.22
C GLU A 455 -3.49 24.80 8.28
N ALA A 456 -3.51 25.09 6.99
CA ALA A 456 -2.57 24.55 6.01
C ALA A 456 -1.10 24.89 6.32
N ASP A 457 -0.87 26.02 7.00
CA ASP A 457 0.48 26.41 7.42
C ASP A 457 1.08 25.46 8.47
N SER A 458 0.24 24.76 9.21
CA SER A 458 0.61 23.78 10.23
C SER A 458 0.76 22.36 9.69
N PHE A 459 0.43 22.11 8.42
CA PHE A 459 0.56 20.76 7.86
C PHE A 459 2.02 20.34 7.77
N PRO A 460 2.34 19.13 8.21
CA PRO A 460 3.66 18.54 7.95
C PRO A 460 3.94 18.53 6.44
N LEU A 461 5.13 18.96 6.00
CA LEU A 461 5.41 19.07 4.56
C LEU A 461 5.30 17.72 3.83
N GLY A 462 5.57 16.60 4.52
CA GLY A 462 5.33 15.29 3.95
C GLY A 462 3.85 14.97 3.69
N ALA A 463 2.94 15.58 4.44
CA ALA A 463 1.50 15.45 4.17
C ALA A 463 1.12 16.16 2.86
N ILE A 464 1.69 17.34 2.61
CA ILE A 464 1.52 18.06 1.35
C ILE A 464 2.14 17.24 0.19
N GLY A 465 3.30 16.62 0.43
CA GLY A 465 3.92 15.72 -0.54
C GLY A 465 3.05 14.52 -0.91
N ILE A 466 2.38 13.91 0.06
CA ILE A 466 1.43 12.82 -0.19
C ILE A 466 0.24 13.32 -0.99
N TYR A 467 -0.31 14.48 -0.63
CA TYR A 467 -1.40 15.09 -1.39
C TYR A 467 -1.01 15.32 -2.85
N ASN A 468 0.20 15.84 -3.12
CA ASN A 468 0.73 16.01 -4.48
C ASN A 468 0.81 14.68 -5.25
N VAL A 469 1.28 13.61 -4.61
CA VAL A 469 1.39 12.29 -5.25
C VAL A 469 0.02 11.68 -5.53
N VAL A 470 -0.93 11.81 -4.59
CA VAL A 470 -2.30 11.34 -4.77
C VAL A 470 -3.00 12.12 -5.89
N ASP A 471 -2.81 13.44 -5.95
CA ASP A 471 -3.31 14.29 -7.03
C ASP A 471 -2.71 13.89 -8.41
N LYS A 472 -1.40 13.63 -8.46
CA LYS A 472 -0.75 13.11 -9.67
C LYS A 472 -1.40 11.80 -10.14
N ILE A 473 -1.59 10.84 -9.24
CA ILE A 473 -2.23 9.56 -9.57
C ILE A 473 -3.68 9.78 -10.00
N LYS A 474 -4.41 10.66 -9.33
CA LYS A 474 -5.80 11.00 -9.69
C LYS A 474 -5.90 11.52 -11.11
N VAL A 475 -5.13 12.56 -11.45
CA VAL A 475 -5.19 13.19 -12.77
C VAL A 475 -4.71 12.24 -13.88
N GLY A 476 -3.64 11.46 -13.62
CA GLY A 476 -3.20 10.44 -14.58
C GLY A 476 -4.25 9.35 -14.79
N LEU A 477 -4.93 8.92 -13.74
CA LEU A 477 -6.03 7.96 -13.83
C LEU A 477 -7.21 8.55 -14.63
N GLN A 478 -7.55 9.83 -14.43
CA GLN A 478 -8.57 10.53 -15.22
C GLN A 478 -8.23 10.53 -16.73
N GLN A 479 -6.95 10.79 -17.08
CA GLN A 479 -6.50 10.76 -18.47
C GLN A 479 -6.64 9.37 -19.09
N ILE A 480 -6.20 8.33 -18.38
CA ILE A 480 -6.27 6.95 -18.84
C ILE A 480 -7.73 6.51 -18.99
N MET A 481 -8.58 6.80 -18.01
CA MET A 481 -9.98 6.46 -18.03
C MET A 481 -10.73 7.16 -19.18
N ALA A 482 -10.48 8.44 -19.40
CA ALA A 482 -11.06 9.14 -20.54
C ALA A 482 -10.61 8.54 -21.89
N GLY A 483 -9.32 8.14 -22.00
CA GLY A 483 -8.78 7.44 -23.17
C GLY A 483 -9.42 6.08 -23.42
N SER A 484 -9.79 5.34 -22.37
CA SER A 484 -10.55 4.08 -22.44
C SER A 484 -12.07 4.28 -22.41
N ARG A 485 -12.55 5.53 -22.53
CA ARG A 485 -13.96 5.90 -22.57
C ARG A 485 -14.78 5.52 -21.32
N ASN A 486 -14.14 5.55 -20.15
CA ASN A 486 -14.75 5.30 -18.84
C ASN A 486 -14.69 6.57 -17.98
N TRP A 487 -15.85 7.21 -17.70
CA TRP A 487 -15.94 8.41 -16.87
C TRP A 487 -16.21 8.14 -15.39
N LYS A 488 -16.31 6.86 -15.00
CA LYS A 488 -16.38 6.43 -13.60
C LYS A 488 -15.60 5.14 -13.39
N VAL A 489 -15.00 4.98 -12.21
CA VAL A 489 -14.20 3.79 -11.85
C VAL A 489 -15.01 2.49 -12.01
N GLU A 490 -16.29 2.50 -11.73
CA GLU A 490 -17.17 1.31 -11.83
C GLU A 490 -17.31 0.74 -13.25
N TYR A 491 -16.98 1.50 -14.28
CA TYR A 491 -17.05 1.05 -15.67
C TYR A 491 -15.75 0.44 -16.17
N ILE A 492 -14.65 0.57 -15.40
CA ILE A 492 -13.40 -0.11 -15.73
C ILE A 492 -13.64 -1.62 -15.71
N ASN A 493 -13.23 -2.28 -16.77
CA ASN A 493 -13.41 -3.73 -16.92
C ASN A 493 -12.22 -4.38 -17.62
N ARG A 494 -12.24 -5.69 -17.75
CA ARG A 494 -11.14 -6.48 -18.29
C ARG A 494 -10.88 -6.25 -19.78
N ASP A 495 -11.87 -5.76 -20.55
CA ASP A 495 -11.70 -5.39 -21.96
C ASP A 495 -10.95 -4.06 -22.14
N ASP A 496 -10.78 -3.29 -21.06
CA ASP A 496 -9.98 -2.05 -21.09
C ASP A 496 -8.45 -2.31 -21.04
N ILE A 497 -8.04 -3.58 -20.92
CA ILE A 497 -6.64 -4.02 -20.97
C ILE A 497 -6.47 -5.21 -21.92
N PHE A 498 -5.29 -5.34 -22.47
CA PHE A 498 -4.93 -6.49 -23.32
C PHE A 498 -3.49 -6.94 -23.07
N SER A 499 -3.23 -8.19 -23.39
CA SER A 499 -1.91 -8.81 -23.28
C SER A 499 -1.03 -8.52 -24.48
N LEU A 500 0.23 -8.13 -24.25
CA LEU A 500 1.24 -7.91 -25.30
C LEU A 500 1.89 -9.21 -25.77
N THR A 501 1.76 -10.30 -25.01
CA THR A 501 2.31 -11.61 -25.32
C THR A 501 1.26 -12.70 -25.09
N GLU A 502 1.37 -13.80 -25.85
CA GLU A 502 0.50 -14.98 -25.67
C GLU A 502 0.64 -15.59 -24.28
N GLU A 503 1.85 -15.60 -23.70
CA GLU A 503 2.07 -16.07 -22.34
C GLU A 503 1.30 -15.23 -21.32
N CYS A 504 1.33 -13.91 -21.45
CA CYS A 504 0.55 -13.02 -20.61
C CYS A 504 -0.95 -13.26 -20.78
N ALA A 505 -1.45 -13.42 -21.99
CA ALA A 505 -2.85 -13.74 -22.28
C ALA A 505 -3.27 -15.06 -21.62
N LYS A 506 -2.44 -16.10 -21.73
CA LYS A 506 -2.69 -17.39 -21.09
C LYS A 506 -2.75 -17.31 -19.56
N ILE A 507 -1.87 -16.51 -18.95
CA ILE A 507 -1.81 -16.34 -17.49
C ILE A 507 -2.99 -15.53 -16.99
N THR A 508 -3.30 -14.42 -17.68
CA THR A 508 -4.26 -13.44 -17.20
C THR A 508 -5.70 -13.71 -17.68
N GLY A 509 -5.86 -14.42 -18.77
CA GLY A 509 -7.14 -14.57 -19.46
C GLY A 509 -7.62 -13.27 -20.12
N THR A 510 -6.77 -12.26 -20.28
CA THR A 510 -7.05 -11.08 -21.10
C THR A 510 -6.76 -11.35 -22.56
N LYS A 511 -7.41 -10.63 -23.47
CA LYS A 511 -7.23 -10.84 -24.92
C LYS A 511 -5.78 -10.56 -25.33
N TYR A 512 -5.22 -11.40 -26.19
CA TYR A 512 -3.95 -11.10 -26.86
C TYR A 512 -4.16 -9.95 -27.84
N VAL A 513 -3.22 -9.04 -27.93
CA VAL A 513 -3.35 -7.82 -28.76
C VAL A 513 -3.68 -8.11 -30.21
N MET A 514 -3.16 -9.21 -30.78
CA MET A 514 -3.41 -9.57 -32.18
C MET A 514 -4.78 -10.20 -32.44
N ASP A 515 -5.44 -10.67 -31.37
CA ASP A 515 -6.77 -11.29 -31.44
C ASP A 515 -7.88 -10.32 -31.01
N ALA A 516 -7.50 -9.25 -30.27
CA ALA A 516 -8.45 -8.28 -29.79
C ALA A 516 -9.18 -7.59 -30.94
N TYR A 517 -10.51 -7.73 -30.98
CA TYR A 517 -11.40 -7.18 -32.02
C TYR A 517 -11.08 -7.61 -33.46
N ARG A 518 -10.31 -8.68 -33.65
CA ARG A 518 -9.90 -9.12 -34.99
C ARG A 518 -11.08 -9.54 -35.87
N GLU A 519 -11.98 -10.34 -35.35
CA GLU A 519 -13.16 -10.82 -36.10
C GLU A 519 -14.07 -9.63 -36.50
N GLU A 520 -14.41 -8.75 -35.58
CA GLU A 520 -15.20 -7.55 -35.84
C GLU A 520 -14.54 -6.64 -36.89
N ALA A 521 -13.21 -6.49 -36.83
CA ALA A 521 -12.47 -5.68 -37.80
C ALA A 521 -12.53 -6.28 -39.23
N LEU A 522 -12.44 -7.60 -39.37
CA LEU A 522 -12.57 -8.29 -40.66
C LEU A 522 -14.00 -8.16 -41.19
N GLU A 523 -15.03 -8.32 -40.37
CA GLU A 523 -16.42 -8.11 -40.76
C GLU A 523 -16.69 -6.70 -41.26
N ILE A 524 -16.10 -5.67 -40.61
CA ILE A 524 -16.22 -4.27 -41.05
C ILE A 524 -15.57 -4.06 -42.43
N ILE A 525 -14.45 -4.69 -42.69
CA ILE A 525 -13.74 -4.56 -43.99
C ILE A 525 -14.47 -5.33 -45.08
N ASP A 526 -15.08 -6.47 -44.76
CA ASP A 526 -15.78 -7.32 -45.73
C ASP A 526 -17.21 -6.85 -46.04
N SER A 527 -17.78 -5.94 -45.25
CA SER A 527 -19.10 -5.32 -45.44
C SER A 527 -19.05 -4.11 -46.39
#